data_75b2e9c5a5a92cdbc1e208190e05f0b3
#
_entry.id   75b2e9c5a5a92cdbc1e208190e05f0b3
#
_cell.length_a   1.000
_cell.length_b   1.000
_cell.length_c   1.000
_cell.angle_alpha   90.00
_cell.angle_beta   90.00
_cell.angle_gamma   90.00
#
_symmetry.space_group_name_H-M   'P 1'
#
loop_
_entity.id
_entity.type
_entity.pdbx_description
1 polymer ?
#
loop_
_entity_poly.entity_id
_entity_poly.type
_entity_poly.pdbx_seq_one_letter_code
_entity_poly.pdbx_strand_id
1 'polypeptide(L)'
;MKSIHGGDIYNNKVNMDFSVNINPLGIPHSVKEAMSDALSYADRYPDMACSGLKKAISEYFTQQGCSIQSEDVIPGNGASELFMAIAHAIKPKKAVLLAPGFFGYEYVLRAVGCDIGYFLLDEQSDFSPAARLDALMDMLTDDTDIFFIANPNNPTGYLADSTFMKQIIGHCKEKHIYVVADECFMGFCEKNYSVLSLLCDYDNLIVVRAFTKLFAIPGVRLGYMLSKNEAVRQNVQRNLPEWNVSVLAQMAGEACIRAVSYTHLRAHET
;
A
#
# COMPACT_ATOMS: atom_id res chain seq x y z
N MET A 1 -19.49 16.14 3.32
CA MET A 1 -19.05 15.51 2.06
C MET A 1 -19.62 14.08 2.05
N LYS A 2 -20.38 13.68 1.01
CA LYS A 2 -20.81 12.26 0.93
C LYS A 2 -19.56 11.40 0.77
N SER A 3 -19.46 10.31 1.54
CA SER A 3 -18.36 9.34 1.39
C SER A 3 -18.39 8.79 -0.03
N ILE A 4 -17.23 8.86 -0.70
CA ILE A 4 -17.04 8.28 -2.05
C ILE A 4 -16.57 6.82 -1.91
N HIS A 5 -16.21 6.39 -0.70
CA HIS A 5 -15.76 5.04 -0.42
C HIS A 5 -16.93 4.10 -0.13
N GLY A 6 -16.81 2.85 -0.57
CA GLY A 6 -17.69 1.76 -0.16
C GLY A 6 -17.51 1.36 1.31
N GLY A 7 -18.29 0.36 1.76
CA GLY A 7 -18.20 -0.20 3.12
C GLY A 7 -19.09 0.50 4.15
N ASP A 8 -19.96 1.43 3.75
CA ASP A 8 -20.94 2.04 4.66
C ASP A 8 -22.17 1.14 4.85
N ILE A 9 -21.96 0.02 5.52
CA ILE A 9 -23.01 -0.95 5.89
C ILE A 9 -23.78 -0.50 7.14
N TYR A 10 -23.33 0.50 7.85
CA TYR A 10 -23.95 1.01 9.08
C TYR A 10 -25.18 1.89 8.79
N ASN A 11 -25.11 2.66 7.70
CA ASN A 11 -26.18 3.55 7.27
C ASN A 11 -27.03 2.97 6.13
N ASN A 12 -26.62 1.84 5.55
CA ASN A 12 -27.29 1.19 4.44
C ASN A 12 -27.60 -0.28 4.80
N LYS A 13 -28.89 -0.64 4.72
CA LYS A 13 -29.26 -2.08 4.80
C LYS A 13 -28.88 -2.77 3.49
N VAL A 14 -27.86 -3.61 3.54
CA VAL A 14 -27.39 -4.38 2.39
C VAL A 14 -27.49 -5.88 2.69
N ASN A 15 -27.95 -6.67 1.73
CA ASN A 15 -27.91 -8.13 1.82
C ASN A 15 -26.56 -8.70 1.39
N MET A 16 -25.90 -8.02 0.44
CA MET A 16 -24.55 -8.33 -0.03
C MET A 16 -23.80 -7.01 -0.26
N ASP A 17 -22.56 -6.95 0.18
CA ASP A 17 -21.69 -5.78 -0.01
C ASP A 17 -20.65 -6.06 -1.09
N PHE A 18 -20.81 -5.42 -2.26
CA PHE A 18 -19.85 -5.44 -3.37
C PHE A 18 -19.02 -4.15 -3.45
N SER A 19 -19.16 -3.26 -2.47
CA SER A 19 -18.48 -1.96 -2.47
C SER A 19 -17.05 -2.01 -1.91
N VAL A 20 -16.64 -3.15 -1.34
CA VAL A 20 -15.30 -3.38 -0.79
C VAL A 20 -14.74 -4.74 -1.22
N ASN A 21 -13.44 -4.76 -1.54
CA ASN A 21 -12.72 -5.96 -1.94
C ASN A 21 -11.98 -6.55 -0.73
N ILE A 22 -12.65 -7.43 0.00
CA ILE A 22 -12.10 -8.10 1.20
C ILE A 22 -12.07 -9.60 0.95
N ASN A 23 -11.04 -10.29 1.43
CA ASN A 23 -10.92 -11.74 1.30
C ASN A 23 -12.14 -12.44 1.89
N PRO A 24 -12.93 -13.20 1.08
CA PRO A 24 -14.14 -13.87 1.54
C PRO A 24 -13.87 -15.02 2.53
N LEU A 25 -12.63 -15.50 2.63
CA LEU A 25 -12.25 -16.52 3.62
C LEU A 25 -12.27 -16.01 5.05
N GLY A 26 -12.38 -14.68 5.23
CA GLY A 26 -12.44 -14.04 6.54
C GLY A 26 -11.08 -13.96 7.24
N ILE A 27 -11.12 -13.65 8.54
CA ILE A 27 -9.92 -13.47 9.36
C ILE A 27 -9.31 -14.82 9.72
N PRO A 28 -8.01 -15.08 9.51
CA PRO A 28 -7.34 -16.30 9.95
C PRO A 28 -7.49 -16.53 11.46
N HIS A 29 -7.62 -17.78 11.89
CA HIS A 29 -7.87 -18.12 13.29
C HIS A 29 -6.75 -17.59 14.21
N SER A 30 -5.49 -17.78 13.84
CA SER A 30 -4.31 -17.27 14.57
C SER A 30 -4.30 -15.75 14.74
N VAL A 31 -4.86 -15.02 13.76
CA VAL A 31 -4.98 -13.55 13.83
C VAL A 31 -6.08 -13.15 14.84
N LYS A 32 -7.20 -13.90 14.87
CA LYS A 32 -8.26 -13.66 15.87
C LYS A 32 -7.74 -13.90 17.28
N GLU A 33 -6.99 -14.99 17.50
CA GLU A 33 -6.39 -15.32 18.79
C GLU A 33 -5.40 -14.22 19.21
N ALA A 34 -4.49 -13.81 18.34
CA ALA A 34 -3.54 -12.74 18.62
C ALA A 34 -4.22 -11.41 19.01
N MET A 35 -5.34 -11.07 18.34
CA MET A 35 -6.13 -9.88 18.72
C MET A 35 -6.80 -10.05 20.08
N SER A 36 -7.29 -11.24 20.41
CA SER A 36 -7.89 -11.53 21.72
C SER A 36 -6.84 -11.42 22.83
N ASP A 37 -5.65 -11.97 22.63
CA ASP A 37 -4.54 -11.88 23.58
C ASP A 37 -4.07 -10.43 23.76
N ALA A 38 -4.10 -9.64 22.68
CA ALA A 38 -3.73 -8.22 22.70
C ALA A 38 -4.60 -7.38 23.66
N LEU A 39 -5.83 -7.79 23.95
CA LEU A 39 -6.70 -7.09 24.92
C LEU A 39 -6.07 -7.03 26.32
N SER A 40 -5.26 -8.04 26.69
CA SER A 40 -4.53 -8.06 27.97
C SER A 40 -3.45 -6.97 28.08
N TYR A 41 -3.15 -6.30 26.98
CA TYR A 41 -2.15 -5.23 26.88
C TYR A 41 -2.77 -3.86 26.58
N ALA A 42 -4.10 -3.77 26.48
CA ALA A 42 -4.80 -2.54 26.13
C ALA A 42 -4.75 -1.45 27.21
N ASP A 43 -4.29 -1.79 28.41
CA ASP A 43 -4.11 -0.88 29.55
C ASP A 43 -2.81 -0.07 29.50
N ARG A 44 -1.98 -0.27 28.46
CA ARG A 44 -0.71 0.42 28.25
C ARG A 44 -0.56 0.93 26.83
N TYR A 45 0.32 1.93 26.65
CA TYR A 45 0.68 2.38 25.29
C TYR A 45 1.37 1.28 24.50
N PRO A 46 1.11 1.20 23.17
CA PRO A 46 1.80 0.24 22.31
C PRO A 46 3.30 0.56 22.17
N ASP A 47 4.07 -0.39 21.64
CA ASP A 47 5.45 -0.09 21.23
C ASP A 47 5.42 0.97 20.11
N MET A 48 5.92 2.17 20.42
CA MET A 48 5.96 3.29 19.49
C MET A 48 6.82 3.00 18.25
N ALA A 49 7.86 2.18 18.42
CA ALA A 49 8.74 1.78 17.33
C ALA A 49 8.16 0.65 16.46
N CYS A 50 7.08 -0.02 16.91
CA CYS A 50 6.51 -1.22 16.30
C CYS A 50 7.57 -2.31 16.02
N SER A 51 8.52 -2.51 16.93
CA SER A 51 9.74 -3.28 16.72
C SER A 51 9.45 -4.73 16.33
N GLY A 52 8.50 -5.39 17.00
CA GLY A 52 8.08 -6.77 16.68
C GLY A 52 7.50 -6.89 15.27
N LEU A 53 6.61 -5.98 14.92
CA LEU A 53 5.97 -5.96 13.60
C LEU A 53 6.98 -5.67 12.48
N LYS A 54 7.85 -4.68 12.65
CA LYS A 54 8.91 -4.35 11.67
C LYS A 54 9.84 -5.53 11.44
N LYS A 55 10.26 -6.18 12.53
CA LYS A 55 11.09 -7.38 12.46
C LYS A 55 10.41 -8.51 11.70
N ALA A 56 9.15 -8.81 12.02
CA ALA A 56 8.39 -9.85 11.33
C ALA A 56 8.27 -9.57 9.82
N ILE A 57 7.98 -8.32 9.42
CA ILE A 57 7.89 -7.91 8.01
C ILE A 57 9.25 -8.06 7.32
N SER A 58 10.34 -7.58 7.92
CA SER A 58 11.67 -7.64 7.32
C SER A 58 12.15 -9.09 7.14
N GLU A 59 11.97 -9.94 8.15
CA GLU A 59 12.32 -11.36 8.10
C GLU A 59 11.55 -12.09 7.00
N TYR A 60 10.23 -11.83 6.88
CA TYR A 60 9.38 -12.41 5.84
C TYR A 60 9.88 -12.10 4.43
N PHE A 61 10.18 -10.84 4.14
CA PHE A 61 10.66 -10.46 2.80
C PHE A 61 12.11 -10.91 2.55
N THR A 62 12.95 -10.92 3.57
CA THR A 62 14.33 -11.44 3.45
C THR A 62 14.32 -12.92 3.09
N GLN A 63 13.42 -13.73 3.67
CA GLN A 63 13.23 -15.14 3.29
C GLN A 63 12.76 -15.31 1.85
N GLN A 64 12.14 -14.30 1.24
CA GLN A 64 11.74 -14.29 -0.17
C GLN A 64 12.80 -13.68 -1.09
N GLY A 65 14.00 -13.42 -0.59
CA GLY A 65 15.13 -12.91 -1.38
C GLY A 65 15.12 -11.37 -1.55
N CYS A 66 14.23 -10.63 -0.84
CA CYS A 66 14.26 -9.18 -0.83
C CYS A 66 15.11 -8.68 0.33
N SER A 67 16.10 -7.82 0.07
CA SER A 67 16.96 -7.22 1.12
C SER A 67 16.22 -6.09 1.84
N ILE A 68 15.31 -6.44 2.76
CA ILE A 68 14.52 -5.50 3.57
C ILE A 68 15.00 -5.57 5.02
N GLN A 69 15.33 -4.42 5.60
CA GLN A 69 15.68 -4.28 7.00
C GLN A 69 14.51 -3.69 7.79
N SER A 70 14.50 -3.84 9.11
CA SER A 70 13.45 -3.28 9.96
C SER A 70 13.32 -1.76 9.83
N GLU A 71 14.43 -1.06 9.58
CA GLU A 71 14.50 0.39 9.37
C GLU A 71 13.83 0.83 8.06
N ASP A 72 13.73 -0.07 7.08
CA ASP A 72 13.08 0.23 5.80
C ASP A 72 11.55 0.24 5.91
N VAL A 73 11.02 -0.30 7.02
CA VAL A 73 9.58 -0.50 7.26
C VAL A 73 9.01 0.60 8.13
N ILE A 74 7.94 1.25 7.67
CA ILE A 74 7.15 2.19 8.48
C ILE A 74 5.71 1.69 8.53
N PRO A 75 5.25 1.17 9.68
CA PRO A 75 3.86 0.82 9.91
C PRO A 75 2.98 2.07 10.06
N GLY A 76 1.72 1.92 9.64
CA GLY A 76 0.70 2.97 9.75
C GLY A 76 -0.70 2.42 10.01
N ASN A 77 -1.58 3.29 10.41
CA ASN A 77 -2.99 2.99 10.70
C ASN A 77 -3.80 2.78 9.39
N GLY A 78 -3.37 1.77 8.62
CA GLY A 78 -3.79 1.48 7.25
C GLY A 78 -3.01 2.28 6.20
N ALA A 79 -3.13 1.85 4.93
CA ALA A 79 -2.44 2.52 3.82
C ALA A 79 -2.86 4.00 3.65
N SER A 80 -4.09 4.35 4.00
CA SER A 80 -4.60 5.73 3.86
C SER A 80 -3.84 6.73 4.74
N GLU A 81 -3.46 6.35 5.97
CA GLU A 81 -2.62 7.19 6.82
C GLU A 81 -1.23 7.36 6.19
N LEU A 82 -0.67 6.28 5.66
CA LEU A 82 0.65 6.31 5.01
C LEU A 82 0.64 7.19 3.76
N PHE A 83 -0.38 7.12 2.91
CA PHE A 83 -0.50 8.03 1.75
C PHE A 83 -0.57 9.49 2.18
N MET A 84 -1.31 9.81 3.26
CA MET A 84 -1.36 11.15 3.81
C MET A 84 0.01 11.60 4.34
N ALA A 85 0.69 10.74 5.10
CA ALA A 85 2.02 11.04 5.64
C ALA A 85 3.07 11.21 4.53
N ILE A 86 3.02 10.41 3.46
CA ILE A 86 3.86 10.53 2.28
C ILE A 86 3.62 11.88 1.59
N ALA A 87 2.35 12.25 1.35
CA ALA A 87 2.01 13.52 0.71
C ALA A 87 2.51 14.72 1.53
N HIS A 88 2.35 14.69 2.87
CA HIS A 88 2.87 15.72 3.76
C HIS A 88 4.40 15.74 3.88
N ALA A 89 5.06 14.59 3.74
CA ALA A 89 6.52 14.48 3.80
C ALA A 89 7.20 15.00 2.54
N ILE A 90 6.64 14.69 1.37
CA ILE A 90 7.17 15.08 0.06
C ILE A 90 6.72 16.50 -0.32
N LYS A 91 5.49 16.89 0.04
CA LYS A 91 4.85 18.17 -0.31
C LYS A 91 4.91 18.45 -1.82
N PRO A 92 4.39 17.51 -2.64
CA PRO A 92 4.46 17.65 -4.09
C PRO A 92 3.64 18.86 -4.55
N LYS A 93 4.15 19.56 -5.56
CA LYS A 93 3.44 20.64 -6.26
C LYS A 93 2.62 20.07 -7.42
N LYS A 94 3.18 19.07 -8.11
CA LYS A 94 2.54 18.41 -9.25
C LYS A 94 2.63 16.90 -9.11
N ALA A 95 1.51 16.23 -9.35
CA ALA A 95 1.39 14.78 -9.33
C ALA A 95 0.77 14.26 -10.63
N VAL A 96 1.07 13.02 -10.98
CA VAL A 96 0.36 12.27 -12.02
C VAL A 96 -0.34 11.07 -11.38
N LEU A 97 -1.60 10.84 -11.76
CA LEU A 97 -2.42 9.71 -11.35
C LEU A 97 -2.95 8.96 -12.57
N LEU A 98 -3.08 7.65 -12.46
CA LEU A 98 -3.84 6.85 -13.45
C LEU A 98 -5.35 6.98 -13.18
N ALA A 99 -6.15 7.11 -14.22
CA ALA A 99 -7.61 7.14 -14.14
C ALA A 99 -8.24 6.19 -15.19
N PRO A 100 -9.14 5.26 -14.74
CA PRO A 100 -9.65 5.10 -13.38
C PRO A 100 -8.58 4.61 -12.40
N GLY A 101 -8.61 5.13 -11.17
CA GLY A 101 -7.66 4.81 -10.10
C GLY A 101 -8.29 4.96 -8.71
N PHE A 102 -7.55 4.60 -7.68
CA PHE A 102 -8.05 4.71 -6.31
C PHE A 102 -8.13 6.17 -5.87
N PHE A 103 -9.33 6.62 -5.52
CA PHE A 103 -9.64 8.01 -5.13
C PHE A 103 -8.80 8.54 -3.95
N GLY A 104 -8.34 7.63 -3.08
CA GLY A 104 -7.55 8.02 -1.91
C GLY A 104 -6.27 8.80 -2.24
N TYR A 105 -5.67 8.58 -3.42
CA TYR A 105 -4.49 9.35 -3.85
C TYR A 105 -4.85 10.81 -4.15
N GLU A 106 -5.92 11.02 -4.90
CA GLU A 106 -6.43 12.37 -5.18
C GLU A 106 -6.77 13.10 -3.88
N TYR A 107 -7.43 12.40 -2.94
CA TYR A 107 -7.81 12.97 -1.65
C TYR A 107 -6.60 13.52 -0.87
N VAL A 108 -5.53 12.73 -0.74
CA VAL A 108 -4.34 13.15 0.03
C VAL A 108 -3.53 14.21 -0.69
N LEU A 109 -3.44 14.16 -2.02
CA LEU A 109 -2.73 15.16 -2.81
C LEU A 109 -3.43 16.53 -2.78
N ARG A 110 -4.77 16.55 -2.88
CA ARG A 110 -5.56 17.80 -2.72
C ARG A 110 -5.40 18.39 -1.32
N ALA A 111 -5.27 17.56 -0.28
CA ALA A 111 -5.08 18.02 1.08
C ALA A 111 -3.78 18.83 1.28
N VAL A 112 -2.77 18.57 0.47
CA VAL A 112 -1.49 19.32 0.49
C VAL A 112 -1.40 20.40 -0.60
N GLY A 113 -2.47 20.63 -1.34
CA GLY A 113 -2.53 21.67 -2.38
C GLY A 113 -1.78 21.30 -3.67
N CYS A 114 -1.60 20.00 -3.93
CA CYS A 114 -0.91 19.51 -5.12
C CYS A 114 -1.79 19.65 -6.38
N ASP A 115 -1.20 20.08 -7.49
CA ASP A 115 -1.83 20.01 -8.81
C ASP A 115 -1.76 18.59 -9.37
N ILE A 116 -2.85 18.11 -9.99
CA ILE A 116 -3.00 16.69 -10.34
C ILE A 116 -3.30 16.57 -11.83
N GLY A 117 -2.37 15.95 -12.55
CA GLY A 117 -2.58 15.46 -13.91
C GLY A 117 -3.11 14.03 -13.92
N TYR A 118 -4.03 13.72 -14.83
CA TYR A 118 -4.60 12.39 -14.97
C TYR A 118 -4.20 11.74 -16.30
N PHE A 119 -3.54 10.58 -16.22
CA PHE A 119 -3.33 9.72 -17.37
C PHE A 119 -4.53 8.79 -17.51
N LEU A 120 -5.33 8.99 -18.56
CA LEU A 120 -6.54 8.21 -18.79
C LEU A 120 -6.19 6.84 -19.37
N LEU A 121 -6.58 5.80 -18.66
CA LEU A 121 -6.48 4.42 -19.11
C LEU A 121 -7.62 4.12 -20.09
N ASP A 122 -7.33 3.29 -21.08
CA ASP A 122 -8.24 2.98 -22.18
C ASP A 122 -8.82 1.57 -22.03
N GLU A 123 -10.15 1.44 -22.10
CA GLU A 123 -10.85 0.16 -22.09
C GLU A 123 -10.42 -0.73 -23.26
N GLN A 124 -10.14 -0.15 -24.44
CA GLN A 124 -9.70 -0.91 -25.62
C GLN A 124 -8.34 -1.59 -25.42
N SER A 125 -7.52 -1.08 -24.52
CA SER A 125 -6.25 -1.67 -24.10
C SER A 125 -6.35 -2.46 -22.79
N ASP A 126 -7.55 -2.84 -22.37
CA ASP A 126 -7.83 -3.52 -21.09
C ASP A 126 -7.28 -2.73 -19.90
N PHE A 127 -7.40 -1.40 -19.96
CA PHE A 127 -6.87 -0.46 -18.97
C PHE A 127 -5.37 -0.60 -18.71
N SER A 128 -4.61 -1.12 -19.69
CA SER A 128 -3.17 -1.28 -19.58
C SER A 128 -2.43 0.04 -19.76
N PRO A 129 -1.72 0.56 -18.71
CA PRO A 129 -0.85 1.71 -18.91
C PRO A 129 0.37 1.36 -19.80
N ALA A 130 0.76 0.08 -19.85
CA ALA A 130 1.88 -0.39 -20.67
C ALA A 130 1.59 -0.26 -22.17
N ALA A 131 0.34 -0.34 -22.60
CA ALA A 131 -0.05 -0.16 -23.99
C ALA A 131 0.23 1.26 -24.54
N ARG A 132 0.42 2.23 -23.63
CA ARG A 132 0.70 3.63 -23.96
C ARG A 132 1.86 4.17 -23.12
N LEU A 133 2.89 3.35 -22.95
CA LEU A 133 4.04 3.66 -22.08
C LEU A 133 4.71 4.99 -22.47
N ASP A 134 4.98 5.21 -23.77
CA ASP A 134 5.63 6.45 -24.23
C ASP A 134 4.80 7.69 -23.86
N ALA A 135 3.48 7.64 -24.07
CA ALA A 135 2.59 8.74 -23.70
C ALA A 135 2.52 8.98 -22.19
N LEU A 136 2.64 7.93 -21.37
CA LEU A 136 2.75 8.06 -19.93
C LEU A 136 4.08 8.68 -19.52
N MET A 137 5.19 8.26 -20.15
CA MET A 137 6.52 8.84 -19.91
C MET A 137 6.58 10.31 -20.33
N ASP A 138 5.96 10.67 -21.46
CA ASP A 138 5.85 12.07 -21.92
C ASP A 138 5.08 12.97 -20.96
N MET A 139 4.15 12.39 -20.19
CA MET A 139 3.40 13.12 -19.15
C MET A 139 4.20 13.28 -17.84
N LEU A 140 5.13 12.36 -17.57
CA LEU A 140 6.00 12.36 -16.39
C LEU A 140 7.27 13.19 -16.65
N THR A 141 7.11 14.49 -16.60
CA THR A 141 8.12 15.51 -16.92
C THR A 141 8.88 15.99 -15.68
N ASP A 142 9.98 16.74 -15.87
CA ASP A 142 10.84 17.24 -14.79
C ASP A 142 10.12 18.18 -13.78
N ASP A 143 8.92 18.66 -14.09
CA ASP A 143 8.06 19.43 -13.19
C ASP A 143 7.09 18.59 -12.38
N THR A 144 7.08 17.25 -12.58
CA THR A 144 6.30 16.30 -11.78
C THR A 144 7.09 15.89 -10.55
N ASP A 145 6.49 15.96 -9.37
CA ASP A 145 7.18 15.59 -8.12
C ASP A 145 6.88 14.15 -7.69
N ILE A 146 5.66 13.66 -8.00
CA ILE A 146 5.21 12.35 -7.52
C ILE A 146 4.26 11.67 -8.51
N PHE A 147 4.41 10.36 -8.64
CA PHE A 147 3.54 9.48 -9.41
C PHE A 147 3.00 8.36 -8.52
N PHE A 148 1.68 8.20 -8.46
CA PHE A 148 1.03 7.08 -7.77
C PHE A 148 0.58 6.04 -8.76
N ILE A 149 0.93 4.78 -8.49
CA ILE A 149 0.51 3.63 -9.29
C ILE A 149 0.09 2.48 -8.38
N ALA A 150 -1.16 2.01 -8.50
CA ALA A 150 -1.59 0.77 -7.86
C ALA A 150 -1.22 -0.42 -8.75
N ASN A 151 -0.65 -1.46 -8.15
CA ASN A 151 -0.35 -2.72 -8.84
C ASN A 151 -0.70 -3.92 -7.94
N PRO A 152 -1.81 -4.64 -8.22
CA PRO A 152 -2.81 -4.41 -9.29
C PRO A 152 -3.55 -3.07 -9.18
N ASN A 153 -3.97 -2.51 -10.31
CA ASN A 153 -4.73 -1.26 -10.32
C ASN A 153 -6.13 -1.44 -9.72
N ASN A 154 -6.53 -0.54 -8.88
CA ASN A 154 -7.87 -0.45 -8.34
C ASN A 154 -8.59 0.77 -8.98
N PRO A 155 -9.71 0.58 -9.75
CA PRO A 155 -10.62 -0.57 -9.68
C PRO A 155 -10.47 -1.59 -10.81
N THR A 156 -9.59 -1.42 -11.80
CA THR A 156 -9.60 -2.21 -13.04
C THR A 156 -9.10 -3.64 -12.87
N GLY A 157 -8.31 -3.90 -11.81
CA GLY A 157 -7.67 -5.20 -11.59
C GLY A 157 -6.46 -5.47 -12.49
N TYR A 158 -6.10 -4.52 -13.38
CA TYR A 158 -4.95 -4.68 -14.25
C TYR A 158 -3.66 -4.88 -13.44
N LEU A 159 -2.93 -5.95 -13.75
CA LEU A 159 -1.66 -6.29 -13.12
C LEU A 159 -0.51 -5.98 -14.09
N ALA A 160 0.22 -4.91 -13.81
CA ALA A 160 1.39 -4.52 -14.59
C ALA A 160 2.57 -5.48 -14.30
N ASP A 161 3.27 -5.87 -15.36
CA ASP A 161 4.43 -6.75 -15.24
C ASP A 161 5.70 -6.04 -14.74
N SER A 162 6.70 -6.83 -14.37
CA SER A 162 7.96 -6.32 -13.84
C SER A 162 8.75 -5.47 -14.84
N THR A 163 8.59 -5.71 -16.15
CA THR A 163 9.29 -4.95 -17.20
C THR A 163 8.76 -3.54 -17.26
N PHE A 164 7.43 -3.39 -17.36
CA PHE A 164 6.78 -2.08 -17.33
C PHE A 164 7.10 -1.33 -16.05
N MET A 165 6.97 -1.99 -14.88
CA MET A 165 7.24 -1.33 -13.60
C MET A 165 8.69 -0.83 -13.51
N LYS A 166 9.66 -1.63 -13.96
CA LYS A 166 11.07 -1.22 -13.98
C LYS A 166 11.31 -0.03 -14.91
N GLN A 167 10.71 -0.03 -16.09
CA GLN A 167 10.85 1.07 -17.07
C GLN A 167 10.30 2.37 -16.51
N ILE A 168 9.09 2.36 -15.96
CA ILE A 168 8.46 3.58 -15.45
C ILE A 168 9.14 4.12 -14.18
N ILE A 169 9.57 3.24 -13.25
CA ILE A 169 10.32 3.63 -12.06
C ILE A 169 11.67 4.23 -12.45
N GLY A 170 12.36 3.63 -13.44
CA GLY A 170 13.62 4.12 -13.98
C GLY A 170 13.49 5.50 -14.61
N HIS A 171 12.49 5.69 -15.48
CA HIS A 171 12.18 6.99 -16.06
C HIS A 171 11.90 8.06 -14.98
N CYS A 172 11.07 7.71 -13.99
CA CYS A 172 10.80 8.59 -12.86
C CYS A 172 12.06 8.95 -12.06
N LYS A 173 13.01 8.01 -11.90
CA LYS A 173 14.29 8.29 -11.23
C LYS A 173 15.11 9.32 -11.99
N GLU A 174 15.22 9.18 -13.32
CA GLU A 174 15.92 10.14 -14.19
C GLU A 174 15.31 11.54 -14.13
N LYS A 175 14.00 11.62 -13.92
CA LYS A 175 13.22 12.86 -13.79
C LYS A 175 13.07 13.36 -12.35
N HIS A 176 13.72 12.73 -11.38
CA HIS A 176 13.60 13.04 -9.94
C HIS A 176 12.18 12.96 -9.37
N ILE A 177 11.32 12.11 -9.96
CA ILE A 177 9.94 11.88 -9.56
C ILE A 177 9.89 10.75 -8.54
N TYR A 178 9.24 10.97 -7.40
CA TYR A 178 8.94 9.89 -6.47
C TYR A 178 7.83 8.99 -7.02
N VAL A 179 8.01 7.66 -6.90
CA VAL A 179 7.00 6.68 -7.28
C VAL A 179 6.44 6.03 -6.04
N VAL A 180 5.13 6.15 -5.84
CA VAL A 180 4.39 5.42 -4.80
C VAL A 180 3.68 4.25 -5.46
N ALA A 181 4.23 3.04 -5.28
CA ALA A 181 3.64 1.79 -5.73
C ALA A 181 2.72 1.23 -4.64
N ASP A 182 1.42 1.29 -4.88
CA ASP A 182 0.42 0.69 -3.99
C ASP A 182 0.23 -0.79 -4.34
N GLU A 183 0.77 -1.65 -3.50
CA GLU A 183 0.67 -3.10 -3.62
C GLU A 183 -0.32 -3.73 -2.62
N CYS A 184 -1.34 -2.98 -2.18
CA CYS A 184 -2.33 -3.48 -1.21
C CYS A 184 -3.09 -4.73 -1.69
N PHE A 185 -3.16 -4.97 -2.99
CA PHE A 185 -3.80 -6.13 -3.60
C PHE A 185 -2.81 -7.17 -4.16
N MET A 186 -1.51 -6.94 -4.10
CA MET A 186 -0.50 -7.84 -4.66
C MET A 186 -0.58 -9.26 -4.07
N GLY A 187 -0.97 -9.41 -2.81
CA GLY A 187 -1.12 -10.72 -2.16
C GLY A 187 -2.25 -11.60 -2.70
N PHE A 188 -3.14 -11.09 -3.57
CA PHE A 188 -4.17 -11.87 -4.25
C PHE A 188 -3.74 -12.39 -5.62
N CYS A 189 -2.57 -11.98 -6.11
CA CYS A 189 -2.12 -12.33 -7.44
C CYS A 189 -1.34 -13.65 -7.42
N GLU A 190 -1.64 -14.54 -8.37
CA GLU A 190 -0.85 -15.76 -8.58
C GLU A 190 0.57 -15.44 -9.04
N LYS A 191 0.70 -14.43 -9.94
CA LYS A 191 1.99 -13.92 -10.39
C LYS A 191 2.44 -12.79 -9.48
N ASN A 192 3.58 -12.96 -8.84
CA ASN A 192 4.17 -11.93 -8.01
C ASN A 192 5.01 -10.97 -8.88
N TYR A 193 4.41 -9.85 -9.27
CA TYR A 193 5.08 -8.74 -9.97
C TYR A 193 5.40 -7.57 -9.02
N SER A 194 5.65 -7.88 -7.75
CA SER A 194 6.04 -6.89 -6.76
C SER A 194 7.34 -6.18 -7.13
N VAL A 195 7.37 -4.89 -6.89
CA VAL A 195 8.57 -4.05 -7.13
C VAL A 195 9.53 -4.01 -5.93
N LEU A 196 9.30 -4.84 -4.91
CA LEU A 196 10.16 -4.87 -3.71
C LEU A 196 11.63 -5.20 -4.03
N SER A 197 11.88 -6.03 -5.04
CA SER A 197 13.24 -6.33 -5.51
C SER A 197 13.95 -5.11 -6.09
N LEU A 198 13.23 -4.09 -6.51
CA LEU A 198 13.77 -2.86 -7.08
C LEU A 198 14.14 -1.80 -6.02
N LEU A 199 13.71 -1.96 -4.78
CA LEU A 199 13.94 -0.96 -3.72
C LEU A 199 15.43 -0.63 -3.50
N CYS A 200 16.33 -1.60 -3.69
CA CYS A 200 17.77 -1.37 -3.52
C CYS A 200 18.36 -0.50 -4.63
N ASP A 201 17.77 -0.52 -5.82
CA ASP A 201 18.29 0.19 -7.01
C ASP A 201 17.63 1.56 -7.21
N TYR A 202 16.46 1.79 -6.59
CA TYR A 202 15.61 2.95 -6.82
C TYR A 202 15.24 3.65 -5.51
N ASP A 203 15.98 4.69 -5.16
CA ASP A 203 15.78 5.52 -3.96
C ASP A 203 14.56 6.45 -4.07
N ASN A 204 14.01 6.63 -5.28
CA ASN A 204 12.76 7.32 -5.53
C ASN A 204 11.52 6.44 -5.35
N LEU A 205 11.69 5.13 -5.04
CA LEU A 205 10.60 4.18 -4.90
C LEU A 205 10.10 4.07 -3.45
N ILE A 206 8.79 4.16 -3.29
CA ILE A 206 8.06 3.93 -2.05
C ILE A 206 7.02 2.85 -2.34
N VAL A 207 7.03 1.74 -1.61
CA VAL A 207 6.03 0.68 -1.74
C VAL A 207 5.09 0.71 -0.55
N VAL A 208 3.79 0.71 -0.78
CA VAL A 208 2.76 0.67 0.28
C VAL A 208 1.99 -0.64 0.20
N ARG A 209 1.81 -1.28 1.34
CA ARG A 209 1.01 -2.51 1.49
C ARG A 209 0.06 -2.42 2.66
N ALA A 210 -1.01 -3.21 2.63
CA ALA A 210 -2.00 -3.26 3.71
C ALA A 210 -2.36 -4.70 4.07
N PHE A 211 -2.63 -4.92 5.34
CA PHE A 211 -3.17 -6.17 5.85
C PHE A 211 -4.70 -6.27 5.68
N THR A 212 -5.34 -5.13 5.46
CA THR A 212 -6.81 -4.95 5.51
C THR A 212 -7.58 -5.84 4.56
N LYS A 213 -7.05 -6.12 3.37
CA LYS A 213 -7.74 -6.83 2.30
C LYS A 213 -7.47 -8.33 2.35
N LEU A 214 -6.20 -8.72 2.27
CA LEU A 214 -5.76 -10.12 2.22
C LEU A 214 -6.17 -10.90 3.48
N PHE A 215 -6.03 -10.30 4.66
CA PHE A 215 -6.33 -10.95 5.94
C PHE A 215 -7.72 -10.61 6.49
N ALA A 216 -8.55 -9.93 5.69
CA ALA A 216 -9.92 -9.55 6.07
C ALA A 216 -10.03 -8.80 7.41
N ILE A 217 -9.07 -7.92 7.69
CA ILE A 217 -9.03 -7.10 8.92
C ILE A 217 -9.16 -5.58 8.65
N PRO A 218 -10.14 -5.13 7.83
CA PRO A 218 -10.24 -3.70 7.52
C PRO A 218 -10.52 -2.84 8.74
N GLY A 219 -11.20 -3.38 9.75
CA GLY A 219 -11.51 -2.68 11.02
C GLY A 219 -10.31 -2.49 11.94
N VAL A 220 -9.25 -3.30 11.80
CA VAL A 220 -8.02 -3.19 12.61
C VAL A 220 -7.15 -2.01 12.16
N ARG A 221 -7.29 -1.59 10.91
CA ARG A 221 -6.56 -0.46 10.35
C ARG A 221 -5.04 -0.62 10.41
N LEU A 222 -4.47 -1.56 9.63
CA LEU A 222 -3.04 -1.80 9.57
C LEU A 222 -2.52 -1.82 8.14
N GLY A 223 -1.42 -1.12 7.91
CA GLY A 223 -0.63 -1.13 6.69
C GLY A 223 0.83 -0.81 6.99
N TYR A 224 1.67 -0.83 5.99
CA TYR A 224 3.06 -0.42 6.09
C TYR A 224 3.58 0.10 4.76
N MET A 225 4.57 0.97 4.83
CA MET A 225 5.36 1.37 3.68
C MET A 225 6.80 0.85 3.80
N LEU A 226 7.44 0.73 2.64
CA LEU A 226 8.83 0.31 2.48
C LEU A 226 9.54 1.31 1.57
N SER A 227 10.73 1.76 1.96
CA SER A 227 11.62 2.56 1.11
C SER A 227 13.05 2.44 1.59
N LYS A 228 14.02 2.48 0.68
CA LYS A 228 15.45 2.55 1.00
C LYS A 228 15.92 3.99 1.21
N ASN A 229 15.14 4.98 0.82
CA ASN A 229 15.47 6.39 1.01
C ASN A 229 15.27 6.80 2.47
N GLU A 230 16.38 7.00 3.18
CA GLU A 230 16.35 7.36 4.59
C GLU A 230 15.68 8.71 4.84
N ALA A 231 15.93 9.70 3.99
CA ALA A 231 15.32 11.04 4.13
C ALA A 231 13.79 10.97 3.98
N VAL A 232 13.30 10.17 3.03
CA VAL A 232 11.85 9.92 2.86
C VAL A 232 11.29 9.26 4.11
N ARG A 233 11.93 8.19 4.61
CA ARG A 233 11.46 7.49 5.82
C ARG A 233 11.38 8.40 7.03
N GLN A 234 12.43 9.19 7.29
CA GLN A 234 12.47 10.14 8.40
C GLN A 234 11.38 11.21 8.29
N ASN A 235 11.18 11.76 7.08
CA ASN A 235 10.15 12.77 6.83
C ASN A 235 8.74 12.18 6.98
N VAL A 236 8.48 10.98 6.49
CA VAL A 236 7.19 10.29 6.69
C VAL A 236 6.95 10.04 8.18
N GLN A 237 7.94 9.53 8.90
CA GLN A 237 7.81 9.28 10.34
C GLN A 237 7.44 10.55 11.14
N ARG A 238 7.99 11.71 10.78
CA ARG A 238 7.65 13.01 11.42
C ARG A 238 6.21 13.48 11.13
N ASN A 239 5.58 12.93 10.12
CA ASN A 239 4.20 13.23 9.73
C ASN A 239 3.19 12.16 10.18
N LEU A 240 3.63 11.17 10.96
CA LEU A 240 2.77 10.19 11.60
C LEU A 240 2.56 10.58 13.08
N PRO A 241 1.36 10.39 13.64
CA PRO A 241 1.13 10.54 15.07
C PRO A 241 1.98 9.54 15.87
N GLU A 242 2.41 9.95 17.06
CA GLU A 242 3.01 9.03 18.02
C GLU A 242 1.98 7.95 18.40
N TRP A 243 2.44 6.70 18.58
CA TRP A 243 1.59 5.53 18.89
C TRP A 243 0.44 5.31 17.90
N ASN A 244 0.63 5.66 16.63
CA ASN A 244 -0.39 5.56 15.58
C ASN A 244 -0.90 4.13 15.35
N VAL A 245 -0.12 3.09 15.65
CA VAL A 245 -0.50 1.69 15.51
C VAL A 245 -0.77 1.08 16.87
N SER A 246 -2.03 0.73 17.12
CA SER A 246 -2.48 0.14 18.40
C SER A 246 -1.81 -1.21 18.69
N VAL A 247 -1.78 -1.62 19.96
CA VAL A 247 -1.25 -2.93 20.37
C VAL A 247 -1.99 -4.08 19.67
N LEU A 248 -3.31 -3.96 19.48
CA LEU A 248 -4.11 -4.95 18.76
C LEU A 248 -3.65 -5.06 17.29
N ALA A 249 -3.41 -3.93 16.64
CA ALA A 249 -2.96 -3.90 15.25
C ALA A 249 -1.54 -4.47 15.10
N GLN A 250 -0.62 -4.16 16.02
CA GLN A 250 0.75 -4.69 15.99
C GLN A 250 0.74 -6.22 16.12
N MET A 251 0.06 -6.76 17.14
CA MET A 251 -0.02 -8.22 17.36
C MET A 251 -0.78 -8.93 16.21
N ALA A 252 -1.86 -8.33 15.71
CA ALA A 252 -2.56 -8.86 14.53
C ALA A 252 -1.63 -8.91 13.30
N GLY A 253 -0.85 -7.86 13.05
CA GLY A 253 0.09 -7.80 11.93
C GLY A 253 1.18 -8.87 12.00
N GLU A 254 1.77 -9.10 13.18
CA GLU A 254 2.73 -10.17 13.38
C GLU A 254 2.12 -11.55 13.12
N ALA A 255 0.89 -11.78 13.60
CA ALA A 255 0.16 -13.02 13.34
C ALA A 255 -0.18 -13.19 11.84
N CYS A 256 -0.56 -12.09 11.14
CA CYS A 256 -0.79 -12.10 9.71
C CYS A 256 0.45 -12.53 8.93
N ILE A 257 1.62 -11.97 9.25
CA ILE A 257 2.88 -12.35 8.58
C ILE A 257 3.18 -13.85 8.76
N ARG A 258 2.96 -14.39 9.96
CA ARG A 258 3.12 -15.83 10.21
C ARG A 258 2.09 -16.69 9.49
N ALA A 259 0.90 -16.14 9.23
CA ALA A 259 -0.20 -16.86 8.56
C ALA A 259 -0.15 -16.81 7.03
N VAL A 260 0.80 -16.10 6.39
CA VAL A 260 0.87 -15.99 4.92
C VAL A 260 0.98 -17.35 4.25
N SER A 261 1.76 -18.27 4.80
CA SER A 261 1.86 -19.64 4.28
C SER A 261 0.51 -20.38 4.27
N TYR A 262 -0.39 -20.05 5.19
CA TYR A 262 -1.73 -20.62 5.28
C TYR A 262 -2.68 -20.07 4.19
N THR A 263 -2.59 -18.81 3.83
CA THR A 263 -3.45 -18.20 2.80
C THR A 263 -3.10 -18.70 1.40
N HIS A 264 -1.83 -18.97 1.12
CA HIS A 264 -1.38 -19.57 -0.15
C HIS A 264 -1.83 -21.04 -0.32
N LEU A 265 -1.84 -21.83 0.74
CA LEU A 265 -2.28 -23.23 0.68
C LEU A 265 -3.79 -23.36 0.38
N ARG A 266 -4.63 -22.44 0.87
CA ARG A 266 -6.07 -22.48 0.62
C ARG A 266 -6.50 -21.96 -0.76
N ALA A 267 -5.71 -21.11 -1.41
CA ALA A 267 -6.00 -20.64 -2.76
C ALA A 267 -5.87 -21.77 -3.81
N HIS A 268 -5.18 -22.86 -3.47
CA HIS A 268 -5.05 -24.05 -4.34
C HIS A 268 -6.07 -25.16 -4.06
N GLU A 269 -6.88 -25.03 -3.01
CA GLU A 269 -7.87 -26.05 -2.61
C GLU A 269 -9.32 -25.71 -3.03
N THR A 270 -9.56 -24.57 -3.66
CA THR A 270 -10.83 -24.13 -4.22
C THR A 270 -10.76 -23.96 -5.74
#